data_6b4156df92daf3014a7055aaab6c2dc2
#
_entry.id   6b4156df92daf3014a7055aaab6c2dc2
#
_cell.length_a   1.000
_cell.length_b   1.000
_cell.length_c   1.000
_cell.angle_alpha   90.00
_cell.angle_beta   90.00
_cell.angle_gamma   90.00
#
_symmetry.space_group_name_H-M   'P 1'
#
loop_
_entity.id
_entity.type
_entity.pdbx_description
1 polymer ?
#
loop_
_entity_poly.entity_id
_entity_poly.type
_entity_poly.pdbx_seq_one_letter_code
_entity_poly.pdbx_strand_id
1 'polypeptide(L)'
;MILTRPNIAFATGILAQHAANPGDEHWLAGKQVLQYLQGTKGVGIVYHRSGSKIVEGYVDADFAGDKNTSQSTTGWMFRLGGGSVAWSLRKQPTISLSSTEAEYVAALSAARELVWVQQFLSELKYTPRGATILHTDNQSSMALARNPSNHQNTKHIRIKHHFICEMISLRELELRYIPTDEQIANVLTKPLGRLKFPGFVSGLGMK
;
A
#
# COMPACT_ATOMS: atom_id res chain seq x y z
N MET A 1 -16.48 3.09 -4.64
CA MET A 1 -15.35 4.03 -4.81
C MET A 1 -14.00 3.35 -4.63
N ILE A 2 -13.84 2.51 -3.61
CA ILE A 2 -12.55 1.84 -3.33
C ILE A 2 -12.10 0.89 -4.45
N LEU A 3 -13.01 0.32 -5.23
CA LEU A 3 -12.71 -0.70 -6.24
C LEU A 3 -12.19 -0.15 -7.59
N THR A 4 -12.38 1.13 -7.89
CA THR A 4 -12.06 1.69 -9.21
C THR A 4 -11.22 2.97 -9.16
N ARG A 5 -11.09 3.59 -7.99
CA ARG A 5 -10.45 4.90 -7.80
C ARG A 5 -9.48 4.88 -6.60
N PRO A 6 -8.31 4.23 -6.74
CA PRO A 6 -7.32 4.17 -5.66
C PRO A 6 -6.83 5.55 -5.20
N ASN A 7 -6.84 6.52 -6.07
CA ASN A 7 -6.40 7.89 -5.80
C ASN A 7 -7.24 8.67 -4.79
N ILE A 8 -8.46 8.22 -4.48
CA ILE A 8 -9.30 8.81 -3.42
C ILE A 8 -9.41 7.92 -2.19
N ALA A 9 -8.71 6.77 -2.15
CA ALA A 9 -8.84 5.82 -1.06
C ALA A 9 -8.47 6.45 0.29
N PHE A 10 -7.42 7.27 0.36
CA PHE A 10 -7.04 7.99 1.57
C PHE A 10 -8.15 8.93 2.05
N ALA A 11 -8.63 9.82 1.19
CA ALA A 11 -9.66 10.80 1.56
C ALA A 11 -10.96 10.11 2.03
N THR A 12 -11.40 9.07 1.32
CA THR A 12 -12.59 8.29 1.71
C THR A 12 -12.36 7.49 2.98
N GLY A 13 -11.15 6.98 3.22
CA GLY A 13 -10.76 6.29 4.44
C GLY A 13 -10.83 7.19 5.67
N ILE A 14 -10.34 8.43 5.56
CA ILE A 14 -10.44 9.43 6.64
C ILE A 14 -11.90 9.80 6.89
N LEU A 15 -12.68 10.10 5.85
CA LEU A 15 -14.11 10.44 6.01
C LEU A 15 -14.91 9.30 6.66
N ALA A 16 -14.62 8.06 6.32
CA ALA A 16 -15.29 6.89 6.90
C ALA A 16 -15.07 6.79 8.42
N GLN A 17 -13.97 7.26 8.97
CA GLN A 17 -13.71 7.27 10.42
C GLN A 17 -14.65 8.20 11.17
N HIS A 18 -15.16 9.23 10.52
CA HIS A 18 -16.07 10.22 11.11
C HIS A 18 -17.53 10.03 10.69
N ALA A 19 -17.85 8.91 10.01
CA ALA A 19 -19.20 8.68 9.47
C ALA A 19 -20.30 8.57 10.55
N ALA A 20 -19.94 8.11 11.76
CA ALA A 20 -20.90 7.98 12.87
C ALA A 20 -21.28 9.33 13.52
N ASN A 21 -20.35 10.30 13.51
CA ASN A 21 -20.56 11.63 14.09
C ASN A 21 -19.75 12.66 13.28
N PRO A 22 -20.22 13.07 12.08
CA PRO A 22 -19.51 14.00 11.22
C PRO A 22 -19.69 15.45 11.71
N GLY A 23 -18.59 16.22 11.76
CA GLY A 23 -18.62 17.68 11.87
C GLY A 23 -18.74 18.35 10.49
N ASP A 24 -18.92 19.67 10.50
CA ASP A 24 -19.06 20.47 9.26
C ASP A 24 -17.82 20.36 8.35
N GLU A 25 -16.63 20.28 8.93
CA GLU A 25 -15.38 20.07 8.19
C GLU A 25 -15.37 18.74 7.42
N HIS A 26 -15.92 17.68 8.00
CA HIS A 26 -16.01 16.36 7.33
C HIS A 26 -17.01 16.40 6.18
N TRP A 27 -18.11 17.13 6.34
CA TRP A 27 -19.09 17.35 5.28
C TRP A 27 -18.50 18.16 4.12
N LEU A 28 -17.73 19.21 4.43
CA LEU A 28 -17.04 20.02 3.43
C LEU A 28 -16.00 19.19 2.67
N ALA A 29 -15.20 18.38 3.38
CA ALA A 29 -14.23 17.47 2.77
C ALA A 29 -14.90 16.43 1.86
N GLY A 30 -16.07 15.91 2.27
CA GLY A 30 -16.88 15.02 1.42
C GLY A 30 -17.32 15.67 0.12
N LYS A 31 -17.77 16.93 0.17
CA LYS A 31 -18.10 17.71 -1.04
C LYS A 31 -16.88 17.91 -1.94
N GLN A 32 -15.70 18.16 -1.39
CA GLN A 32 -14.46 18.29 -2.17
C GLN A 32 -14.11 17.00 -2.91
N VAL A 33 -14.29 15.83 -2.26
CA VAL A 33 -14.10 14.53 -2.94
C VAL A 33 -15.08 14.38 -4.12
N LEU A 34 -16.36 14.76 -3.94
CA LEU A 34 -17.35 14.70 -5.01
C LEU A 34 -17.03 15.68 -6.16
N GLN A 35 -16.56 16.89 -5.86
CA GLN A 35 -16.10 17.86 -6.84
C GLN A 35 -14.90 17.33 -7.63
N TYR A 36 -13.92 16.71 -6.94
CA TYR A 36 -12.78 16.07 -7.58
C TYR A 36 -13.24 14.95 -8.53
N LEU A 37 -14.15 14.08 -8.09
CA LEU A 37 -14.71 13.02 -8.94
C LEU A 37 -15.44 13.59 -10.17
N GLN A 38 -16.21 14.66 -9.99
CA GLN A 38 -16.90 15.32 -11.09
C GLN A 38 -15.91 15.91 -12.11
N GLY A 39 -14.82 16.52 -11.63
CA GLY A 39 -13.77 17.08 -12.50
C GLY A 39 -12.88 16.02 -13.16
N THR A 40 -12.94 14.77 -12.69
CA THR A 40 -12.08 13.67 -13.16
C THR A 40 -12.87 12.43 -13.63
N LYS A 41 -14.07 12.64 -14.21
CA LYS A 41 -14.94 11.54 -14.68
C LYS A 41 -14.28 10.65 -15.73
N GLY A 42 -13.42 11.23 -16.58
CA GLY A 42 -12.69 10.49 -17.62
C GLY A 42 -11.43 9.79 -17.13
N VAL A 43 -11.02 10.02 -15.87
CA VAL A 43 -9.79 9.41 -15.33
C VAL A 43 -10.09 8.01 -14.82
N GLY A 44 -9.36 7.02 -15.33
CA GLY A 44 -9.48 5.61 -14.94
C GLY A 44 -8.13 4.91 -14.94
N ILE A 45 -8.10 3.68 -14.45
CA ILE A 45 -6.89 2.84 -14.50
C ILE A 45 -6.75 2.32 -15.93
N VAL A 46 -5.55 2.48 -16.51
CA VAL A 46 -5.24 2.05 -17.87
C VAL A 46 -4.24 0.89 -17.84
N TYR A 47 -4.60 -0.20 -18.48
CA TYR A 47 -3.75 -1.37 -18.63
C TYR A 47 -3.21 -1.43 -20.06
N HIS A 48 -1.90 -1.65 -20.18
CA HIS A 48 -1.24 -1.76 -21.48
C HIS A 48 -0.87 -3.20 -21.77
N ARG A 49 -1.25 -3.72 -22.94
CA ARG A 49 -0.92 -5.10 -23.37
C ARG A 49 0.60 -5.33 -23.47
N SER A 50 1.35 -4.29 -23.82
CA SER A 50 2.82 -4.29 -23.89
C SER A 50 3.49 -3.92 -22.54
N GLY A 51 2.71 -3.67 -21.47
CA GLY A 51 3.22 -3.30 -20.16
C GLY A 51 3.99 -4.44 -19.49
N SER A 52 4.65 -4.11 -18.37
CA SER A 52 5.41 -5.09 -17.58
C SER A 52 4.55 -6.30 -17.24
N LYS A 53 5.09 -7.48 -17.49
CA LYS A 53 4.50 -8.75 -17.09
C LYS A 53 4.93 -9.18 -15.68
N ILE A 54 5.66 -8.34 -14.99
CA ILE A 54 6.08 -8.53 -13.60
C ILE A 54 5.07 -7.82 -12.72
N VAL A 55 4.63 -8.48 -11.66
CA VAL A 55 3.85 -7.85 -10.60
C VAL A 55 4.79 -7.00 -9.76
N GLU A 56 4.51 -5.71 -9.66
CA GLU A 56 5.24 -4.78 -8.81
C GLU A 56 4.34 -4.32 -7.67
N GLY A 57 4.84 -4.37 -6.45
CA GLY A 57 4.16 -3.90 -5.25
C GLY A 57 4.81 -2.63 -4.71
N TYR A 58 4.01 -1.80 -4.06
CA TYR A 58 4.45 -0.61 -3.32
C TYR A 58 3.80 -0.65 -1.96
N VAL A 59 4.56 -0.37 -0.92
CA VAL A 59 4.07 -0.43 0.46
C VAL A 59 4.60 0.73 1.28
N ASP A 60 3.71 1.32 2.08
CA ASP A 60 4.02 2.43 2.98
C ASP A 60 3.20 2.30 4.27
N ALA A 61 3.69 2.88 5.36
CA ALA A 61 2.97 3.03 6.60
C ALA A 61 3.01 4.47 7.09
N ASP A 62 1.85 5.03 7.42
CA ASP A 62 1.75 6.27 8.17
C ASP A 62 1.86 5.94 9.67
N PHE A 63 3.06 6.09 10.24
CA PHE A 63 3.35 5.77 11.63
C PHE A 63 2.59 6.70 12.59
N ALA A 64 1.78 6.10 13.48
CA ALA A 64 0.97 6.81 14.48
C ALA A 64 0.11 7.95 13.90
N GLY A 65 -0.35 7.81 12.64
CA GLY A 65 -1.09 8.85 11.93
C GLY A 65 -2.46 9.16 12.53
N ASP A 66 -3.07 8.22 13.24
CA ASP A 66 -4.28 8.47 14.00
C ASP A 66 -3.97 9.12 15.35
N LYS A 67 -4.28 10.41 15.47
CA LYS A 67 -4.02 11.21 16.68
C LYS A 67 -4.79 10.72 17.92
N ASN A 68 -5.91 10.05 17.74
CA ASN A 68 -6.75 9.60 18.87
C ASN A 68 -6.30 8.24 19.41
N THR A 69 -5.88 7.34 18.53
CA THR A 69 -5.56 5.95 18.90
C THR A 69 -4.08 5.62 18.78
N SER A 70 -3.27 6.54 18.23
CA SER A 70 -1.85 6.32 17.89
C SER A 70 -1.60 5.09 16.99
N GLN A 71 -2.65 4.60 16.32
CA GLN A 71 -2.54 3.53 15.36
C GLN A 71 -1.92 4.02 14.06
N SER A 72 -1.06 3.20 13.49
CA SER A 72 -0.49 3.41 12.16
C SER A 72 -1.47 2.98 11.08
N THR A 73 -1.31 3.54 9.89
CA THR A 73 -2.11 3.17 8.72
C THR A 73 -1.21 2.47 7.69
N THR A 74 -1.59 1.28 7.29
CA THR A 74 -0.93 0.53 6.21
C THR A 74 -1.55 0.89 4.87
N GLY A 75 -0.71 1.20 3.88
CA GLY A 75 -1.09 1.33 2.48
C GLY A 75 -0.23 0.43 1.61
N TRP A 76 -0.84 -0.32 0.72
CA TRP A 76 -0.12 -1.08 -0.30
C TRP A 76 -0.92 -1.14 -1.61
N MET A 77 -0.20 -1.30 -2.71
CA MET A 77 -0.80 -1.52 -4.03
C MET A 77 0.07 -2.45 -4.86
N PHE A 78 -0.58 -3.23 -5.72
CA PHE A 78 0.08 -4.04 -6.75
C PHE A 78 -0.27 -3.52 -8.13
N ARG A 79 0.75 -3.49 -9.00
CA ARG A 79 0.65 -3.04 -10.39
C ARG A 79 1.01 -4.17 -11.35
N LEU A 80 0.23 -4.30 -12.42
CA LEU A 80 0.49 -5.22 -13.53
C LEU A 80 0.03 -4.55 -14.83
N GLY A 81 0.82 -4.68 -15.90
CA GLY A 81 0.48 -4.06 -17.18
C GLY A 81 0.40 -2.52 -17.15
N GLY A 82 1.09 -1.87 -16.19
CA GLY A 82 1.12 -0.42 -16.02
C GLY A 82 -0.01 0.15 -15.16
N GLY A 83 -1.02 -0.63 -14.77
CA GLY A 83 -2.14 -0.21 -13.93
C GLY A 83 -2.24 -0.95 -12.60
N SER A 84 -2.86 -0.31 -11.60
CA SER A 84 -3.13 -0.92 -10.29
C SER A 84 -4.14 -2.05 -10.41
N VAL A 85 -3.82 -3.25 -9.93
CA VAL A 85 -4.69 -4.43 -9.95
C VAL A 85 -5.27 -4.77 -8.58
N ALA A 86 -4.57 -4.41 -7.51
CA ALA A 86 -5.03 -4.54 -6.13
C ALA A 86 -4.43 -3.44 -5.27
N TRP A 87 -5.17 -2.96 -4.27
CA TRP A 87 -4.70 -1.97 -3.29
C TRP A 87 -5.51 -2.03 -2.02
N SER A 88 -4.93 -1.56 -0.94
CA SER A 88 -5.59 -1.48 0.36
C SER A 88 -5.06 -0.30 1.16
N LEU A 89 -5.97 0.26 1.96
CA LEU A 89 -5.68 1.22 3.01
C LEU A 89 -6.39 0.72 4.27
N ARG A 90 -5.64 0.45 5.34
CA ARG A 90 -6.21 -0.04 6.60
C ARG A 90 -5.42 0.44 7.81
N LYS A 91 -6.12 0.79 8.89
CA LYS A 91 -5.50 0.96 10.20
C LYS A 91 -4.90 -0.37 10.68
N GLN A 92 -3.71 -0.29 11.26
CA GLN A 92 -3.09 -1.44 11.90
C GLN A 92 -3.85 -1.80 13.18
N PRO A 93 -4.11 -3.07 13.45
CA PRO A 93 -4.86 -3.48 14.63
C PRO A 93 -4.08 -3.31 15.94
N THR A 94 -2.76 -3.19 15.86
CA THR A 94 -1.85 -3.00 17.00
C THR A 94 -1.09 -1.68 16.85
N ILE A 95 -0.76 -1.05 17.97
CA ILE A 95 0.11 0.12 17.99
C ILE A 95 1.54 -0.34 17.75
N SER A 96 2.18 0.21 16.74
CA SER A 96 3.60 -0.01 16.47
C SER A 96 4.44 0.92 17.34
N LEU A 97 5.56 0.44 17.85
CA LEU A 97 6.45 1.20 18.73
C LEU A 97 7.51 2.02 17.97
N SER A 98 7.62 1.81 16.65
CA SER A 98 8.54 2.54 15.77
C SER A 98 8.00 2.59 14.34
N SER A 99 8.50 3.54 13.55
CA SER A 99 8.21 3.60 12.11
C SER A 99 8.67 2.33 11.40
N THR A 100 9.82 1.76 11.77
CA THR A 100 10.33 0.50 11.22
C THR A 100 9.35 -0.66 11.45
N GLU A 101 8.75 -0.75 12.65
CA GLU A 101 7.75 -1.77 12.96
C GLU A 101 6.47 -1.55 12.14
N ALA A 102 5.99 -0.31 12.03
CA ALA A 102 4.81 0.02 11.24
C ALA A 102 5.01 -0.36 9.76
N GLU A 103 6.16 -0.02 9.18
CA GLU A 103 6.53 -0.37 7.82
C GLU A 103 6.66 -1.89 7.63
N TYR A 104 7.21 -2.58 8.61
CA TYR A 104 7.31 -4.03 8.57
C TYR A 104 5.93 -4.71 8.60
N VAL A 105 5.01 -4.21 9.45
CA VAL A 105 3.61 -4.70 9.49
C VAL A 105 2.91 -4.43 8.17
N ALA A 106 3.18 -3.28 7.54
CA ALA A 106 2.64 -2.96 6.22
C ALA A 106 3.17 -3.92 5.15
N ALA A 107 4.49 -4.18 5.12
CA ALA A 107 5.11 -5.13 4.20
C ALA A 107 4.54 -6.55 4.38
N LEU A 108 4.29 -6.98 5.62
CA LEU A 108 3.63 -8.25 5.89
C LEU A 108 2.21 -8.31 5.32
N SER A 109 1.44 -7.24 5.48
CA SER A 109 0.09 -7.16 4.91
C SER A 109 0.12 -7.27 3.39
N ALA A 110 1.05 -6.58 2.73
CA ALA A 110 1.27 -6.66 1.29
C ALA A 110 1.71 -8.08 0.87
N ALA A 111 2.66 -8.70 1.58
CA ALA A 111 3.15 -10.03 1.26
C ALA A 111 2.05 -11.11 1.33
N ARG A 112 1.13 -11.00 2.29
CA ARG A 112 -0.02 -11.91 2.40
C ARG A 112 -0.97 -11.78 1.22
N GLU A 113 -1.25 -10.56 0.79
CA GLU A 113 -2.09 -10.31 -0.37
C GLU A 113 -1.39 -10.76 -1.66
N LEU A 114 -0.07 -10.62 -1.74
CA LEU A 114 0.71 -11.09 -2.87
C LEU A 114 0.50 -12.58 -3.15
N VAL A 115 0.49 -13.43 -2.11
CA VAL A 115 0.22 -14.86 -2.26
C VAL A 115 -1.12 -15.09 -2.96
N TRP A 116 -2.15 -14.36 -2.54
CA TRP A 116 -3.46 -14.45 -3.19
C TRP A 116 -3.42 -13.97 -4.65
N VAL A 117 -2.76 -12.84 -4.93
CA VAL A 117 -2.61 -12.31 -6.30
C VAL A 117 -1.89 -13.31 -7.19
N GLN A 118 -0.80 -13.93 -6.70
CA GLN A 118 -0.04 -14.93 -7.44
C GLN A 118 -0.88 -16.19 -7.73
N GLN A 119 -1.61 -16.66 -6.73
CA GLN A 119 -2.51 -17.81 -6.90
C GLN A 119 -3.60 -17.50 -7.92
N PHE A 120 -4.26 -16.36 -7.82
CA PHE A 120 -5.27 -15.92 -8.77
C PHE A 120 -4.73 -15.82 -10.20
N LEU A 121 -3.54 -15.24 -10.38
CA LEU A 121 -2.90 -15.17 -11.70
C LEU A 121 -2.56 -16.56 -12.24
N SER A 122 -2.12 -17.49 -11.38
CA SER A 122 -1.84 -18.88 -11.75
C SER A 122 -3.11 -19.60 -12.24
N GLU A 123 -4.24 -19.40 -11.57
CA GLU A 123 -5.55 -19.96 -11.99
C GLU A 123 -5.97 -19.41 -13.37
N LEU A 124 -5.65 -18.16 -13.67
CA LEU A 124 -5.82 -17.54 -14.98
C LEU A 124 -4.79 -18.02 -16.02
N LYS A 125 -3.93 -18.99 -15.68
CA LYS A 125 -2.82 -19.48 -16.51
C LYS A 125 -1.82 -18.36 -16.89
N TYR A 126 -1.76 -17.33 -16.07
CA TYR A 126 -0.78 -16.26 -16.18
C TYR A 126 0.32 -16.47 -15.14
N THR A 127 1.49 -16.89 -15.59
CA THR A 127 2.65 -17.05 -14.70
C THR A 127 3.51 -15.80 -14.78
N PRO A 128 3.58 -15.00 -13.71
CA PRO A 128 4.50 -13.87 -13.63
C PRO A 128 5.94 -14.35 -13.82
N ARG A 129 6.77 -13.53 -14.45
CA ARG A 129 8.19 -13.84 -14.63
C ARG A 129 8.99 -13.35 -13.41
N GLY A 130 9.51 -14.28 -12.62
CA GLY A 130 10.37 -13.98 -11.47
C GLY A 130 9.61 -13.58 -10.21
N ALA A 131 10.37 -13.20 -9.17
CA ALA A 131 9.83 -12.73 -7.90
C ALA A 131 9.03 -11.42 -8.08
N THR A 132 7.97 -11.24 -7.29
CA THR A 132 7.33 -9.95 -7.19
C THR A 132 8.23 -8.98 -6.45
N ILE A 133 8.45 -7.80 -7.04
CA ILE A 133 9.21 -6.73 -6.40
C ILE A 133 8.26 -5.93 -5.53
N LEU A 134 8.56 -5.83 -4.23
CA LEU A 134 7.84 -4.97 -3.28
C LEU A 134 8.75 -3.80 -2.90
N HIS A 135 8.35 -2.61 -3.35
CA HIS A 135 9.05 -1.37 -3.10
C HIS A 135 8.69 -0.79 -1.73
N THR A 136 9.70 -0.42 -0.94
CA THR A 136 9.59 0.27 0.34
C THR A 136 10.64 1.37 0.45
N ASP A 137 10.34 2.46 1.14
CA ASP A 137 11.29 3.53 1.40
C ASP A 137 11.98 3.41 2.78
N ASN A 138 11.71 2.33 3.52
CA ASN A 138 12.31 2.09 4.84
C ASN A 138 13.39 1.01 4.79
N GLN A 139 14.67 1.43 4.75
CA GLN A 139 15.81 0.53 4.72
C GLN A 139 15.93 -0.33 5.99
N SER A 140 15.50 0.19 7.15
CA SER A 140 15.54 -0.55 8.41
C SER A 140 14.55 -1.71 8.39
N SER A 141 13.34 -1.53 7.85
CA SER A 141 12.36 -2.61 7.68
C SER A 141 12.86 -3.69 6.72
N MET A 142 13.58 -3.30 5.65
CA MET A 142 14.23 -4.25 4.74
C MET A 142 15.34 -5.07 5.43
N ALA A 143 16.19 -4.40 6.21
CA ALA A 143 17.25 -5.08 6.98
C ALA A 143 16.65 -6.08 7.97
N LEU A 144 15.55 -5.68 8.61
CA LEU A 144 14.76 -6.51 9.49
C LEU A 144 14.23 -7.76 8.77
N ALA A 145 13.67 -7.60 7.58
CA ALA A 145 13.13 -8.71 6.77
C ALA A 145 14.21 -9.71 6.30
N ARG A 146 15.46 -9.27 6.16
CA ARG A 146 16.57 -10.10 5.69
C ARG A 146 17.32 -10.84 6.82
N ASN A 147 17.27 -10.33 8.06
CA ASN A 147 18.05 -10.86 9.20
C ASN A 147 17.14 -11.35 10.32
N PRO A 148 16.83 -12.65 10.39
CA PRO A 148 15.92 -13.22 11.40
C PRO A 148 16.45 -13.24 12.84
N SER A 149 17.74 -12.97 13.07
CA SER A 149 18.40 -13.22 14.35
C SER A 149 18.16 -12.17 15.45
N ASN A 150 17.55 -11.01 15.15
CA ASN A 150 17.48 -9.88 16.07
C ASN A 150 16.15 -9.71 16.85
N HIS A 151 15.26 -10.72 16.86
CA HIS A 151 13.95 -10.57 17.50
C HIS A 151 13.77 -11.47 18.71
N GLN A 152 14.33 -11.07 19.86
CA GLN A 152 14.13 -11.79 21.14
C GLN A 152 12.79 -11.49 21.82
N ASN A 153 11.96 -10.53 21.38
CA ASN A 153 11.02 -9.91 22.32
C ASN A 153 9.52 -10.17 22.14
N THR A 154 9.01 -10.80 21.06
CA THR A 154 7.60 -11.22 21.06
C THR A 154 7.30 -12.36 20.09
N LYS A 155 6.59 -13.38 20.57
CA LYS A 155 6.18 -14.57 19.79
C LYS A 155 5.37 -14.19 18.53
N HIS A 156 4.54 -13.15 18.62
CA HIS A 156 3.71 -12.68 17.48
C HIS A 156 4.51 -12.00 16.38
N ILE A 157 5.53 -11.21 16.72
CA ILE A 157 6.45 -10.60 15.77
C ILE A 157 7.27 -11.68 15.07
N ARG A 158 7.70 -12.72 15.82
CA ARG A 158 8.50 -13.83 15.29
C ARG A 158 7.76 -14.61 14.19
N ILE A 159 6.47 -14.94 14.38
CA ILE A 159 5.68 -15.64 13.35
C ILE A 159 5.52 -14.78 12.09
N LYS A 160 5.21 -13.51 12.26
CA LYS A 160 5.08 -12.54 11.17
C LYS A 160 6.39 -12.38 10.40
N HIS A 161 7.50 -12.41 11.11
CA HIS A 161 8.85 -12.30 10.56
C HIS A 161 9.22 -13.49 9.68
N HIS A 162 8.95 -14.70 10.13
CA HIS A 162 9.25 -15.91 9.38
C HIS A 162 8.57 -15.92 8.01
N PHE A 163 7.33 -15.43 7.90
CA PHE A 163 6.58 -15.42 6.66
C PHE A 163 7.26 -14.61 5.55
N ILE A 164 7.68 -13.36 5.83
CA ILE A 164 8.38 -12.53 4.82
C ILE A 164 9.73 -13.14 4.45
N CYS A 165 10.49 -13.61 5.46
CA CYS A 165 11.79 -14.26 5.22
C CYS A 165 11.62 -15.51 4.35
N GLU A 166 10.60 -16.31 4.58
CA GLU A 166 10.27 -17.49 3.78
C GLU A 166 9.98 -17.11 2.33
N MET A 167 9.11 -16.13 2.08
CA MET A 167 8.81 -15.66 0.74
C MET A 167 10.05 -15.13 -0.02
N ILE A 168 10.95 -14.44 0.70
CA ILE A 168 12.22 -13.98 0.12
C ILE A 168 13.12 -15.18 -0.21
N SER A 169 13.23 -16.16 0.69
CA SER A 169 14.05 -17.36 0.49
C SER A 169 13.57 -18.24 -0.67
N LEU A 170 12.23 -18.32 -0.84
CA LEU A 170 11.58 -19.02 -1.95
C LEU A 170 11.62 -18.25 -3.27
N ARG A 171 12.19 -17.03 -3.27
CA ARG A 171 12.21 -16.12 -4.43
C ARG A 171 10.85 -15.76 -4.97
N GLU A 172 9.83 -15.74 -4.12
CA GLU A 172 8.48 -15.27 -4.44
C GLU A 172 8.35 -13.76 -4.26
N LEU A 173 9.17 -13.19 -3.34
CA LEU A 173 9.21 -11.78 -3.00
C LEU A 173 10.64 -11.25 -3.01
N GLU A 174 10.83 -10.08 -3.59
CA GLU A 174 12.06 -9.27 -3.50
C GLU A 174 11.73 -7.91 -2.91
N LEU A 175 12.36 -7.53 -1.79
CA LEU A 175 12.24 -6.17 -1.25
C LEU A 175 13.26 -5.27 -1.93
N ARG A 176 12.78 -4.13 -2.47
CA ARG A 176 13.60 -3.13 -3.15
C ARG A 176 13.37 -1.75 -2.56
N TYR A 177 14.44 -1.07 -2.24
CA TYR A 177 14.38 0.31 -1.77
C TYR A 177 14.03 1.27 -2.92
N ILE A 178 13.17 2.24 -2.61
CA ILE A 178 12.93 3.42 -3.44
C ILE A 178 12.92 4.68 -2.56
N PRO A 179 13.28 5.85 -3.11
CA PRO A 179 13.13 7.12 -2.41
C PRO A 179 11.65 7.40 -2.07
N THR A 180 11.42 8.08 -0.94
CA THR A 180 10.06 8.43 -0.48
C THR A 180 9.26 9.22 -1.52
N ASP A 181 9.93 10.06 -2.32
CA ASP A 181 9.27 10.82 -3.39
C ASP A 181 8.79 9.95 -4.56
N GLU A 182 9.31 8.74 -4.69
CA GLU A 182 8.91 7.75 -5.70
C GLU A 182 7.96 6.68 -5.13
N GLN A 183 7.73 6.66 -3.81
CA GLN A 183 6.89 5.68 -3.14
C GLN A 183 5.41 5.90 -3.45
N ILE A 184 4.87 5.19 -4.45
CA ILE A 184 3.49 5.37 -4.94
C ILE A 184 2.46 5.09 -3.84
N ALA A 185 2.74 4.19 -2.90
CA ALA A 185 1.84 3.88 -1.80
C ALA A 185 1.56 5.06 -0.86
N ASN A 186 2.39 6.13 -0.90
CA ASN A 186 2.15 7.38 -0.16
C ASN A 186 0.76 7.99 -0.45
N VAL A 187 0.23 7.82 -1.67
CA VAL A 187 -1.11 8.31 -2.02
C VAL A 187 -2.23 7.63 -1.22
N LEU A 188 -1.95 6.47 -0.66
CA LEU A 188 -2.89 5.69 0.15
C LEU A 188 -2.79 6.03 1.64
N THR A 189 -1.65 6.54 2.12
CA THR A 189 -1.37 6.67 3.57
C THR A 189 -1.27 8.11 4.05
N LYS A 190 -0.93 9.04 3.16
CA LYS A 190 -0.60 10.43 3.52
C LYS A 190 -1.37 11.46 2.70
N PRO A 191 -1.70 12.63 3.28
CA PRO A 191 -2.20 13.75 2.50
C PRO A 191 -1.09 14.29 1.62
N LEU A 192 -1.27 14.25 0.31
CA LEU A 192 -0.29 14.74 -0.65
C LEU A 192 -0.60 16.17 -1.09
N GLY A 193 0.44 17.00 -1.17
CA GLY A 193 0.32 18.34 -1.69
C GLY A 193 -0.08 18.38 -3.18
N ARG A 194 -0.74 19.45 -3.59
CA ARG A 194 -1.32 19.64 -4.95
C ARG A 194 -0.31 19.39 -6.08
N LEU A 195 0.96 19.73 -5.87
CA LEU A 195 2.01 19.57 -6.89
C LEU A 195 2.47 18.12 -7.05
N LYS A 196 2.51 17.36 -5.98
CA LYS A 196 2.98 15.96 -5.98
C LYS A 196 1.88 14.97 -6.37
N PHE A 197 0.63 15.23 -5.99
CA PHE A 197 -0.50 14.34 -6.17
C PHE A 197 -0.68 13.81 -7.61
N PRO A 198 -0.60 14.65 -8.69
CA PRO A 198 -0.77 14.15 -10.05
C PRO A 198 0.28 13.10 -10.46
N GLY A 199 1.53 13.26 -10.01
CA GLY A 199 2.59 12.27 -10.25
C GLY A 199 2.27 10.91 -9.64
N PHE A 200 1.79 10.89 -8.41
CA PHE A 200 1.37 9.66 -7.73
C PHE A 200 0.13 9.03 -8.39
N VAL A 201 -0.84 9.83 -8.85
CA VAL A 201 -2.00 9.34 -9.60
C VAL A 201 -1.57 8.67 -10.90
N SER A 202 -0.60 9.27 -11.61
CA SER A 202 0.01 8.64 -12.79
C SER A 202 0.73 7.33 -12.44
N GLY A 203 1.42 7.28 -11.30
CA GLY A 203 2.08 6.08 -10.78
C GLY A 203 1.10 4.94 -10.49
N LEU A 204 -0.14 5.23 -10.11
CA LEU A 204 -1.22 4.25 -9.99
C LEU A 204 -1.68 3.68 -11.36
N GLY A 205 -1.17 4.20 -12.47
CA GLY A 205 -1.60 3.85 -13.82
C GLY A 205 -2.92 4.51 -14.21
N MET A 206 -3.26 5.64 -13.60
CA MET A 206 -4.49 6.38 -13.90
C MET A 206 -4.22 7.51 -14.90
N LYS A 207 -5.10 7.59 -15.88
CA LYS A 207 -5.07 8.63 -16.95
C LYS A 207 -6.47 9.10 -17.24
#